data_59cec0da13a90db2ce1b8b23af39a675
#
_entry.id   59cec0da13a90db2ce1b8b23af39a675
#
_cell.length_a   1.000
_cell.length_b   1.000
_cell.length_c   1.000
_cell.angle_alpha   90.00
_cell.angle_beta   90.00
_cell.angle_gamma   90.00
#
_symmetry.space_group_name_H-M   'P 1'
#
loop_
_entity.id
_entity.type
_entity.pdbx_description
1 polymer ?
#
loop_
_entity_poly.entity_id
_entity_poly.type
_entity_poly.pdbx_seq_one_letter_code
_entity_poly.pdbx_strand_id
1 'polypeptide(L)'
;KKPTAEQLKGIDVMLFDLQDVGARFYTYISTLHYVMEACAEVHIPLIVLDRPNPNGHYIDGPVLQPAFKSFIGMHPVPVVYGMTIGEYAQMINGEKWLAKSVTTDLKVISLANYTHQTAYSLPVKPSPNLPNDASVNLYPSLCFFEGTNVSMGRGTNKQFQIYGAPYFDKTAFHFTPKPNAGDKSPKFNGKVCYGEDLSKTAPLSQLNLM
;
A
#
# COMPACT_ATOMS: atom_id res chain seq x y z
N LYS A 1 15.53 -1.97 1.13
CA LYS A 1 16.51 -3.00 1.51
C LYS A 1 16.41 -3.24 3.01
N LYS A 2 16.65 -4.48 3.46
CA LYS A 2 16.71 -4.83 4.88
C LYS A 2 17.84 -4.02 5.57
N PRO A 3 17.61 -3.46 6.77
CA PRO A 3 18.69 -2.86 7.58
C PRO A 3 19.82 -3.86 7.84
N THR A 4 21.06 -3.39 7.83
CA THR A 4 22.21 -4.21 8.15
C THR A 4 22.50 -4.19 9.66
N ALA A 5 23.18 -5.21 10.18
CA ALA A 5 23.60 -5.25 11.60
C ALA A 5 24.42 -4.00 11.99
N GLU A 6 25.27 -3.50 11.08
CA GLU A 6 26.06 -2.28 11.32
C GLU A 6 25.18 -1.03 11.46
N GLN A 7 24.11 -0.91 10.68
CA GLN A 7 23.15 0.19 10.80
C GLN A 7 22.34 0.13 12.10
N LEU A 8 22.22 -1.05 12.69
CA LEU A 8 21.48 -1.27 13.94
C LEU A 8 22.38 -1.19 15.19
N LYS A 9 23.68 -1.02 15.02
CA LYS A 9 24.62 -0.94 16.13
C LYS A 9 24.34 0.26 17.05
N GLY A 10 24.21 -0.01 18.35
CA GLY A 10 23.89 1.01 19.36
C GLY A 10 22.43 1.41 19.43
N ILE A 11 21.54 0.65 18.78
CA ILE A 11 20.09 0.82 18.90
C ILE A 11 19.59 -0.17 19.95
N ASP A 12 18.92 0.33 21.00
CA ASP A 12 18.37 -0.48 22.08
C ASP A 12 16.93 -0.92 21.79
N VAL A 13 16.17 -0.14 21.01
CA VAL A 13 14.80 -0.42 20.62
C VAL A 13 14.49 0.19 19.25
N MET A 14 13.76 -0.53 18.43
CA MET A 14 13.28 -0.04 17.14
C MET A 14 11.81 0.36 17.24
N LEU A 15 11.45 1.52 16.69
CA LEU A 15 10.06 1.95 16.53
C LEU A 15 9.66 1.90 15.05
N PHE A 16 8.49 1.34 14.78
CA PHE A 16 7.88 1.37 13.46
C PHE A 16 6.58 2.17 13.52
N ASP A 17 6.54 3.31 12.82
CA ASP A 17 5.43 4.25 12.81
C ASP A 17 5.18 4.75 11.39
N LEU A 18 4.70 3.87 10.51
CA LEU A 18 4.40 4.19 9.11
C LEU A 18 2.93 3.94 8.79
N GLN A 19 2.30 4.88 8.07
CA GLN A 19 0.92 4.77 7.64
C GLN A 19 0.81 3.90 6.39
N ASP A 20 0.22 2.72 6.53
CA ASP A 20 -0.16 1.85 5.41
C ASP A 20 -1.55 2.20 4.87
N VAL A 21 -1.92 1.63 3.72
CA VAL A 21 -3.23 1.87 3.07
C VAL A 21 -4.05 0.60 2.83
N GLY A 22 -3.62 -0.54 3.38
CA GLY A 22 -4.37 -1.80 3.32
C GLY A 22 -4.33 -2.53 1.98
N ALA A 23 -3.39 -2.19 1.09
CA ALA A 23 -3.21 -2.84 -0.19
C ALA A 23 -1.84 -3.55 -0.26
N ARG A 24 -1.82 -4.84 -0.60
CA ARG A 24 -0.62 -5.70 -0.55
C ARG A 24 0.58 -5.14 -1.29
N PHE A 25 0.41 -4.44 -2.39
CA PHE A 25 1.50 -3.86 -3.18
C PHE A 25 1.91 -2.45 -2.71
N TYR A 26 1.27 -1.89 -1.69
CA TYR A 26 1.76 -0.72 -0.98
C TYR A 26 2.83 -1.19 0.02
N THR A 27 4.10 -0.89 -0.23
CA THR A 27 5.25 -1.66 0.23
C THR A 27 5.65 -1.48 1.71
N TYR A 28 4.89 -0.77 2.52
CA TYR A 28 5.24 -0.60 3.94
C TYR A 28 5.13 -1.89 4.75
N ILE A 29 4.24 -2.82 4.38
CA ILE A 29 4.21 -4.16 4.97
C ILE A 29 5.48 -4.97 4.65
N SER A 30 6.07 -4.77 3.47
CA SER A 30 7.35 -5.39 3.09
C SER A 30 8.53 -4.72 3.79
N THR A 31 8.45 -3.41 4.04
CA THR A 31 9.42 -2.68 4.87
C THR A 31 9.35 -3.17 6.31
N LEU A 32 8.14 -3.33 6.86
CA LEU A 32 7.92 -3.91 8.19
C LEU A 32 8.58 -5.28 8.31
N HIS A 33 8.34 -6.18 7.36
CA HIS A 33 8.98 -7.51 7.32
C HIS A 33 10.51 -7.40 7.43
N TYR A 34 11.15 -6.55 6.64
CA TYR A 34 12.60 -6.40 6.68
C TYR A 34 13.11 -5.78 7.99
N VAL A 35 12.34 -4.87 8.59
CA VAL A 35 12.69 -4.31 9.90
C VAL A 35 12.55 -5.39 10.98
N MET A 36 11.46 -6.15 10.97
CA MET A 36 11.24 -7.28 11.89
C MET A 36 12.38 -8.30 11.80
N GLU A 37 12.71 -8.72 10.58
CA GLU A 37 13.76 -9.70 10.35
C GLU A 37 15.14 -9.19 10.82
N ALA A 38 15.48 -7.94 10.52
CA ALA A 38 16.73 -7.33 10.94
C ALA A 38 16.81 -7.20 12.48
N CYS A 39 15.73 -6.79 13.13
CA CYS A 39 15.66 -6.70 14.60
C CYS A 39 15.80 -8.09 15.25
N ALA A 40 15.15 -9.11 14.71
CA ALA A 40 15.24 -10.49 15.20
C ALA A 40 16.68 -11.04 15.12
N GLU A 41 17.38 -10.75 14.01
CA GLU A 41 18.76 -11.23 13.80
C GLU A 41 19.77 -10.64 14.79
N VAL A 42 19.51 -9.45 15.33
CA VAL A 42 20.41 -8.76 16.28
C VAL A 42 19.80 -8.59 17.67
N HIS A 43 18.67 -9.25 17.93
CA HIS A 43 17.96 -9.27 19.22
C HIS A 43 17.54 -7.88 19.72
N ILE A 44 17.14 -6.98 18.84
CA ILE A 44 16.57 -5.66 19.19
C ILE A 44 15.06 -5.77 19.27
N PRO A 45 14.41 -5.33 20.39
CA PRO A 45 12.95 -5.24 20.49
C PRO A 45 12.38 -4.28 19.44
N LEU A 46 11.26 -4.66 18.84
CA LEU A 46 10.50 -3.82 17.92
C LEU A 46 9.16 -3.41 18.52
N ILE A 47 8.90 -2.12 18.56
CA ILE A 47 7.59 -1.56 18.92
C ILE A 47 6.93 -1.02 17.68
N VAL A 48 5.75 -1.56 17.33
CA VAL A 48 4.91 -1.04 16.27
C VAL A 48 3.86 -0.12 16.89
N LEU A 49 3.86 1.14 16.48
CA LEU A 49 2.79 2.07 16.79
C LEU A 49 1.69 1.88 15.74
N ASP A 50 0.61 1.23 16.13
CA ASP A 50 -0.44 0.85 15.20
C ASP A 50 -1.16 2.06 14.61
N ARG A 51 -1.65 1.91 13.36
CA ARG A 51 -2.34 2.97 12.64
C ARG A 51 -3.60 2.45 11.97
N PRO A 52 -4.67 3.27 11.87
CA PRO A 52 -5.89 2.87 11.19
C PRO A 52 -5.60 2.45 9.74
N ASN A 53 -6.27 1.39 9.30
CA ASN A 53 -6.27 1.00 7.90
C ASN A 53 -7.48 1.65 7.19
N PRO A 54 -7.29 2.58 6.25
CA PRO A 54 -8.40 3.25 5.57
C PRO A 54 -9.22 2.30 4.68
N ASN A 55 -8.67 1.15 4.29
CA ASN A 55 -9.34 0.07 3.58
C ASN A 55 -9.58 -1.17 4.47
N GLY A 56 -9.60 -1.01 5.80
CA GLY A 56 -9.77 -2.11 6.76
C GLY A 56 -11.15 -2.76 6.75
N HIS A 57 -12.15 -2.11 6.15
CA HIS A 57 -13.55 -2.52 6.17
C HIS A 57 -13.90 -3.67 5.22
N TYR A 58 -12.95 -4.14 4.39
CA TYR A 58 -13.16 -5.29 3.50
C TYR A 58 -11.87 -6.08 3.27
N ILE A 59 -12.05 -7.32 2.82
CA ILE A 59 -10.97 -8.23 2.43
C ILE A 59 -11.34 -8.73 1.03
N ASP A 60 -10.43 -8.60 0.05
CA ASP A 60 -10.73 -9.00 -1.33
C ASP A 60 -9.47 -9.22 -2.19
N GLY A 61 -9.69 -9.88 -3.31
CA GLY A 61 -8.67 -10.19 -4.31
C GLY A 61 -7.92 -11.50 -4.04
N PRO A 62 -7.17 -11.98 -5.03
CA PRO A 62 -6.47 -13.25 -4.92
C PRO A 62 -5.36 -13.20 -3.87
N VAL A 63 -5.23 -14.29 -3.12
CA VAL A 63 -4.08 -14.54 -2.25
C VAL A 63 -2.82 -14.68 -3.11
N LEU A 64 -1.71 -14.07 -2.67
CA LEU A 64 -0.44 -14.17 -3.37
C LEU A 64 0.05 -15.62 -3.40
N GLN A 65 0.34 -16.11 -4.59
CA GLN A 65 1.00 -17.40 -4.76
C GLN A 65 2.51 -17.28 -4.51
N PRO A 66 3.15 -18.23 -3.83
CA PRO A 66 4.58 -18.17 -3.48
C PRO A 66 5.51 -17.95 -4.68
N ALA A 67 5.15 -18.46 -5.86
CA ALA A 67 5.93 -18.29 -7.10
C ALA A 67 6.06 -16.81 -7.54
N PHE A 68 5.16 -15.93 -7.09
CA PHE A 68 5.17 -14.50 -7.43
C PHE A 68 5.67 -13.61 -6.28
N LYS A 69 6.30 -14.22 -5.27
CA LYS A 69 6.83 -13.47 -4.13
C LYS A 69 7.87 -12.44 -4.58
N SER A 70 7.69 -11.20 -4.14
CA SER A 70 8.59 -10.08 -4.45
C SER A 70 8.45 -9.00 -3.36
N PHE A 71 9.17 -7.89 -3.49
CA PHE A 71 9.02 -6.76 -2.55
C PHE A 71 7.64 -6.09 -2.64
N ILE A 72 6.96 -6.14 -3.79
CA ILE A 72 5.58 -5.61 -3.96
C ILE A 72 4.50 -6.67 -3.67
N GLY A 73 4.89 -7.84 -3.19
CA GLY A 73 4.00 -8.92 -2.81
C GLY A 73 4.79 -9.97 -2.03
N MET A 74 4.94 -9.78 -0.71
CA MET A 74 5.87 -10.58 0.11
C MET A 74 5.18 -11.74 0.81
N HIS A 75 3.92 -11.59 1.19
CA HIS A 75 3.20 -12.55 2.03
C HIS A 75 1.96 -13.11 1.33
N PRO A 76 1.54 -14.34 1.69
CA PRO A 76 0.37 -15.00 1.11
C PRO A 76 -0.94 -14.44 1.68
N VAL A 77 -1.21 -13.18 1.41
CA VAL A 77 -2.43 -12.48 1.81
C VAL A 77 -3.20 -11.98 0.57
N PRO A 78 -4.51 -11.70 0.68
CA PRO A 78 -5.29 -11.06 -0.37
C PRO A 78 -4.74 -9.70 -0.80
N VAL A 79 -5.22 -9.16 -1.92
CA VAL A 79 -4.84 -7.83 -2.40
C VAL A 79 -5.21 -6.77 -1.36
N VAL A 80 -6.45 -6.79 -0.86
CA VAL A 80 -6.89 -6.02 0.30
C VAL A 80 -7.01 -6.99 1.46
N TYR A 81 -6.21 -6.81 2.48
CA TYR A 81 -6.02 -7.79 3.54
C TYR A 81 -6.77 -7.46 4.84
N GLY A 82 -7.38 -6.26 4.95
CA GLY A 82 -8.27 -5.88 6.05
C GLY A 82 -7.62 -5.61 7.40
N MET A 83 -6.33 -5.88 7.57
CA MET A 83 -5.60 -5.73 8.85
C MET A 83 -5.00 -4.34 9.03
N THR A 84 -4.82 -3.90 10.28
CA THR A 84 -3.91 -2.79 10.61
C THR A 84 -2.45 -3.21 10.45
N ILE A 85 -1.53 -2.25 10.47
CA ILE A 85 -0.09 -2.56 10.37
C ILE A 85 0.41 -3.34 11.61
N GLY A 86 -0.19 -3.11 12.79
CA GLY A 86 0.10 -3.85 14.01
C GLY A 86 -0.39 -5.30 13.96
N GLU A 87 -1.60 -5.54 13.49
CA GLU A 87 -2.15 -6.89 13.26
C GLU A 87 -1.32 -7.64 12.22
N TYR A 88 -0.89 -6.94 11.17
CA TYR A 88 -0.03 -7.52 10.15
C TYR A 88 1.34 -7.95 10.71
N ALA A 89 1.94 -7.15 11.60
CA ALA A 89 3.18 -7.51 12.29
C ALA A 89 3.00 -8.76 13.17
N GLN A 90 1.88 -8.86 13.89
CA GLN A 90 1.56 -10.05 14.69
C GLN A 90 1.39 -11.30 13.79
N MET A 91 0.76 -11.15 12.61
CA MET A 91 0.61 -12.24 11.64
C MET A 91 1.96 -12.69 11.09
N ILE A 92 2.87 -11.77 10.73
CA ILE A 92 4.24 -12.12 10.29
C ILE A 92 4.94 -13.00 11.32
N ASN A 93 4.88 -12.65 12.60
CA ASN A 93 5.47 -13.43 13.69
C ASN A 93 4.75 -14.76 13.90
N GLY A 94 3.41 -14.75 13.95
CA GLY A 94 2.59 -15.94 14.23
C GLY A 94 2.73 -17.02 13.16
N GLU A 95 2.73 -16.61 11.90
CA GLU A 95 2.89 -17.47 10.74
C GLU A 95 4.36 -17.80 10.43
N LYS A 96 5.31 -17.26 11.20
CA LYS A 96 6.75 -17.48 11.04
C LYS A 96 7.26 -17.16 9.64
N TRP A 97 6.80 -16.06 9.06
CA TRP A 97 7.14 -15.67 7.69
C TRP A 97 8.55 -15.06 7.54
N LEU A 98 9.23 -14.76 8.64
CA LEU A 98 10.61 -14.29 8.60
C LEU A 98 11.58 -15.40 8.19
N ALA A 99 12.72 -15.03 7.61
CA ALA A 99 13.74 -15.99 7.20
C ALA A 99 14.14 -16.91 8.36
N LYS A 100 14.39 -18.19 8.07
CA LYS A 100 14.72 -19.23 9.06
C LYS A 100 13.69 -19.37 10.18
N SER A 101 12.45 -18.91 9.95
CA SER A 101 11.36 -18.95 10.94
C SER A 101 11.70 -18.29 12.27
N VAL A 102 12.61 -17.30 12.28
CA VAL A 102 12.88 -16.49 13.47
C VAL A 102 11.63 -15.66 13.82
N THR A 103 11.54 -15.23 15.06
CA THR A 103 10.50 -14.32 15.53
C THR A 103 11.13 -13.07 16.13
N THR A 104 10.49 -11.94 15.92
CA THR A 104 10.88 -10.67 16.50
C THR A 104 10.33 -10.55 17.92
N ASP A 105 11.11 -10.00 18.87
CA ASP A 105 10.57 -9.48 20.13
C ASP A 105 9.69 -8.26 19.79
N LEU A 106 8.38 -8.53 19.62
CA LEU A 106 7.41 -7.59 19.06
C LEU A 106 6.44 -7.09 20.11
N LYS A 107 6.33 -5.79 20.25
CA LYS A 107 5.25 -5.12 20.99
C LYS A 107 4.44 -4.26 20.04
N VAL A 108 3.12 -4.45 20.03
CA VAL A 108 2.18 -3.58 19.28
C VAL A 108 1.47 -2.66 20.28
N ILE A 109 1.51 -1.36 20.02
CA ILE A 109 0.69 -0.36 20.72
C ILE A 109 -0.57 -0.18 19.89
N SER A 110 -1.63 -0.84 20.33
CA SER A 110 -2.90 -0.89 19.62
C SER A 110 -3.63 0.45 19.64
N LEU A 111 -4.45 0.67 18.61
CA LEU A 111 -5.33 1.83 18.51
C LEU A 111 -6.44 1.79 19.55
N ALA A 112 -6.69 2.91 20.21
CA ALA A 112 -7.86 3.07 21.06
C ALA A 112 -9.11 3.39 20.22
N ASN A 113 -10.25 2.79 20.58
CA ASN A 113 -11.56 3.06 19.96
C ASN A 113 -11.59 2.86 18.43
N TYR A 114 -10.79 1.96 17.89
CA TYR A 114 -10.75 1.61 16.48
C TYR A 114 -11.28 0.19 16.26
N THR A 115 -12.03 0.01 15.19
CA THR A 115 -12.43 -1.28 14.64
C THR A 115 -12.23 -1.24 13.12
N HIS A 116 -12.20 -2.38 12.45
CA HIS A 116 -12.10 -2.44 10.99
C HIS A 116 -13.27 -1.73 10.26
N GLN A 117 -14.41 -1.55 10.94
CA GLN A 117 -15.55 -0.79 10.41
C GLN A 117 -15.47 0.72 10.65
N THR A 118 -14.44 1.19 11.35
CA THR A 118 -14.26 2.61 11.62
C THR A 118 -13.80 3.30 10.34
N ALA A 119 -14.67 4.16 9.79
CA ALA A 119 -14.28 5.02 8.67
C ALA A 119 -13.18 5.99 9.11
N TYR A 120 -12.10 6.03 8.36
CA TYR A 120 -10.95 6.87 8.71
C TYR A 120 -10.39 7.61 7.50
N SER A 121 -10.41 8.92 7.57
CA SER A 121 -9.74 9.80 6.61
C SER A 121 -8.34 10.11 7.10
N LEU A 122 -7.34 9.89 6.26
CA LEU A 122 -5.95 10.14 6.61
C LEU A 122 -5.66 11.64 6.72
N PRO A 123 -5.21 12.14 7.89
CA PRO A 123 -4.93 13.57 8.08
C PRO A 123 -3.73 14.05 7.26
N VAL A 124 -2.85 13.11 6.89
CA VAL A 124 -1.70 13.35 6.03
C VAL A 124 -1.75 12.34 4.89
N LYS A 125 -1.61 12.81 3.65
CA LYS A 125 -1.56 11.92 2.49
C LYS A 125 -0.39 10.93 2.60
N PRO A 126 -0.65 9.63 2.40
CA PRO A 126 0.38 8.60 2.59
C PRO A 126 1.42 8.59 1.46
N SER A 127 1.08 9.19 0.32
CA SER A 127 1.96 9.32 -0.85
C SER A 127 1.60 10.56 -1.66
N PRO A 128 2.56 11.19 -2.37
CA PRO A 128 2.26 12.22 -3.36
C PRO A 128 1.26 11.78 -4.44
N ASN A 129 1.15 10.46 -4.68
CA ASN A 129 0.21 9.87 -5.65
C ASN A 129 -1.11 9.40 -5.02
N LEU A 130 -1.29 9.52 -3.72
CA LEU A 130 -2.54 9.23 -3.01
C LEU A 130 -3.00 10.49 -2.25
N PRO A 131 -3.53 11.50 -2.98
CA PRO A 131 -3.75 12.82 -2.41
C PRO A 131 -4.97 12.93 -1.48
N ASN A 132 -5.91 11.99 -1.53
CA ASN A 132 -7.17 12.02 -0.79
C ASN A 132 -7.78 10.62 -0.60
N ASP A 133 -8.88 10.53 0.15
CA ASP A 133 -9.56 9.27 0.49
C ASP A 133 -10.04 8.51 -0.75
N ALA A 134 -10.54 9.21 -1.77
CA ALA A 134 -10.96 8.58 -3.01
C ALA A 134 -9.79 7.85 -3.70
N SER A 135 -8.63 8.48 -3.77
CA SER A 135 -7.43 7.85 -4.34
C SER A 135 -6.95 6.65 -3.51
N VAL A 136 -7.01 6.74 -2.18
CA VAL A 136 -6.64 5.66 -1.26
C VAL A 136 -7.58 4.47 -1.41
N ASN A 137 -8.88 4.72 -1.50
CA ASN A 137 -9.89 3.66 -1.65
C ASN A 137 -9.86 3.01 -3.05
N LEU A 138 -9.63 3.78 -4.11
CA LEU A 138 -9.56 3.27 -5.48
C LEU A 138 -8.19 2.63 -5.80
N TYR A 139 -7.15 2.92 -5.02
CA TYR A 139 -5.79 2.42 -5.26
C TYR A 139 -5.70 0.89 -5.39
N PRO A 140 -6.34 0.07 -4.54
CA PRO A 140 -6.29 -1.39 -4.69
C PRO A 140 -6.75 -1.89 -6.05
N SER A 141 -7.73 -1.24 -6.68
CA SER A 141 -8.22 -1.58 -8.02
C SER A 141 -7.35 -0.99 -9.13
N LEU A 142 -7.08 0.32 -9.09
CA LEU A 142 -6.40 1.02 -10.18
C LEU A 142 -4.90 0.75 -10.26
N CYS A 143 -4.26 0.30 -9.17
CA CYS A 143 -2.84 -0.02 -9.16
C CYS A 143 -2.47 -1.16 -10.14
N PHE A 144 -3.41 -2.06 -10.48
CA PHE A 144 -3.17 -3.10 -11.49
C PHE A 144 -2.78 -2.51 -12.86
N PHE A 145 -3.24 -1.31 -13.18
CA PHE A 145 -2.83 -0.63 -14.41
C PHE A 145 -1.36 -0.20 -14.42
N GLU A 146 -0.65 -0.21 -13.28
CA GLU A 146 0.78 0.08 -13.28
C GLU A 146 1.58 -0.91 -14.12
N GLY A 147 1.16 -2.17 -14.15
CA GLY A 147 1.76 -3.22 -14.97
C GLY A 147 1.31 -3.24 -16.45
N THR A 148 0.45 -2.32 -16.86
CA THR A 148 -0.16 -2.28 -18.20
C THR A 148 0.25 -1.03 -18.98
N ASN A 149 -0.30 -0.87 -20.19
CA ASN A 149 -0.17 0.33 -21.00
C ASN A 149 -1.35 1.32 -20.81
N VAL A 150 -2.05 1.27 -19.67
CA VAL A 150 -3.10 2.24 -19.28
C VAL A 150 -2.54 3.19 -18.23
N SER A 151 -2.87 4.49 -18.32
CA SER A 151 -2.57 5.46 -17.27
C SER A 151 -3.65 5.40 -16.18
N MET A 152 -3.24 5.41 -14.90
CA MET A 152 -4.11 5.54 -13.74
C MET A 152 -4.06 6.95 -13.13
N GLY A 153 -3.85 7.96 -13.97
CA GLY A 153 -3.90 9.37 -13.58
C GLY A 153 -2.61 9.92 -12.94
N ARG A 154 -1.53 9.14 -12.83
CA ARG A 154 -0.23 9.69 -12.41
C ARG A 154 0.20 10.77 -13.39
N GLY A 155 0.81 11.84 -12.88
CA GLY A 155 1.10 13.03 -13.69
C GLY A 155 -0.11 13.97 -13.88
N THR A 156 -1.20 13.78 -13.12
CA THR A 156 -2.35 14.69 -13.04
C THR A 156 -2.58 15.09 -11.57
N ASN A 157 -3.67 15.82 -11.29
CA ASN A 157 -4.15 16.09 -9.93
C ASN A 157 -5.20 15.06 -9.44
N LYS A 158 -5.46 14.00 -10.22
CA LYS A 158 -6.40 12.92 -9.91
C LYS A 158 -5.73 11.53 -9.96
N GLN A 159 -4.55 11.42 -9.34
CA GLN A 159 -3.81 10.16 -9.26
C GLN A 159 -4.67 9.07 -8.64
N PHE A 160 -4.72 7.89 -9.25
CA PHE A 160 -5.54 6.74 -8.84
C PHE A 160 -7.02 7.07 -8.64
N GLN A 161 -7.54 8.05 -9.39
CA GLN A 161 -8.95 8.42 -9.41
C GLN A 161 -9.53 8.45 -10.83
N ILE A 162 -8.66 8.35 -11.83
CA ILE A 162 -8.98 8.32 -13.25
C ILE A 162 -8.14 7.27 -13.94
N TYR A 163 -8.61 6.74 -15.05
CA TYR A 163 -7.80 5.89 -15.91
C TYR A 163 -8.06 6.18 -17.37
N GLY A 164 -7.13 5.82 -18.25
CA GLY A 164 -7.29 5.99 -19.68
C GLY A 164 -6.01 5.80 -20.48
N ALA A 165 -6.18 5.83 -21.80
CA ALA A 165 -5.10 5.69 -22.75
C ALA A 165 -5.37 6.49 -24.03
N PRO A 166 -4.33 6.83 -24.85
CA PRO A 166 -4.52 7.54 -26.11
C PRO A 166 -5.23 6.71 -27.19
N TYR A 167 -5.22 5.38 -27.04
CA TYR A 167 -5.82 4.44 -28.00
C TYR A 167 -7.21 3.95 -27.60
N PHE A 168 -7.77 4.42 -26.47
CA PHE A 168 -9.16 4.19 -26.13
C PHE A 168 -10.08 5.01 -27.03
N ASP A 169 -11.32 4.57 -27.18
CA ASP A 169 -12.33 5.33 -27.89
C ASP A 169 -12.49 6.72 -27.29
N LYS A 170 -12.69 7.71 -28.17
CA LYS A 170 -12.84 9.10 -27.74
C LYS A 170 -14.12 9.26 -26.93
N THR A 171 -13.98 9.47 -25.63
CA THR A 171 -15.06 9.77 -24.70
C THR A 171 -15.10 11.26 -24.37
N ALA A 172 -16.18 11.71 -23.73
CA ALA A 172 -16.27 13.09 -23.25
C ALA A 172 -15.22 13.41 -22.22
N PHE A 173 -14.82 12.43 -21.38
CA PHE A 173 -13.76 12.58 -20.41
C PHE A 173 -12.39 12.28 -21.05
N HIS A 174 -11.46 13.20 -20.85
CA HIS A 174 -10.08 13.04 -21.28
C HIS A 174 -9.15 13.81 -20.35
N PHE A 175 -7.87 13.42 -20.34
CA PHE A 175 -6.83 14.06 -19.54
C PHE A 175 -5.48 13.96 -20.25
N THR A 176 -4.51 14.79 -19.80
CA THR A 176 -3.16 14.78 -20.37
C THR A 176 -2.16 14.73 -19.23
N PRO A 177 -1.49 13.57 -19.00
CA PRO A 177 -0.45 13.46 -17.96
C PRO A 177 0.72 14.40 -18.25
N LYS A 178 1.26 15.02 -17.18
CA LYS A 178 2.49 15.85 -17.22
C LYS A 178 3.32 15.56 -15.97
N PRO A 179 4.64 15.70 -16.01
CA PRO A 179 5.49 15.55 -14.84
C PRO A 179 5.03 16.43 -13.67
N ASN A 180 4.99 15.85 -12.47
CA ASN A 180 4.65 16.54 -11.23
C ASN A 180 5.50 16.01 -10.05
N ALA A 181 5.17 16.41 -8.83
CA ALA A 181 5.89 15.98 -7.63
C ALA A 181 5.82 14.46 -7.39
N GLY A 182 4.71 13.82 -7.75
CA GLY A 182 4.46 12.39 -7.55
C GLY A 182 5.02 11.50 -8.67
N ASP A 183 5.20 12.05 -9.87
CA ASP A 183 5.73 11.30 -11.01
C ASP A 183 6.47 12.22 -11.98
N LYS A 184 7.77 11.96 -12.18
CA LYS A 184 8.63 12.75 -13.10
C LYS A 184 8.55 12.29 -14.55
N SER A 185 8.04 11.09 -14.80
CA SER A 185 7.95 10.45 -16.12
C SER A 185 6.65 9.67 -16.26
N PRO A 186 5.48 10.33 -16.16
CA PRO A 186 4.19 9.63 -16.19
C PRO A 186 3.96 8.98 -17.56
N LYS A 187 3.23 7.86 -17.54
CA LYS A 187 2.76 7.22 -18.78
C LYS A 187 2.02 8.25 -19.64
N PHE A 188 2.27 8.21 -20.95
CA PHE A 188 1.67 9.11 -21.94
C PHE A 188 1.88 10.59 -21.65
N ASN A 189 3.04 10.97 -21.10
CA ASN A 189 3.39 12.37 -20.88
C ASN A 189 3.11 13.21 -22.12
N GLY A 190 2.30 14.27 -21.97
CA GLY A 190 1.92 15.20 -23.03
C GLY A 190 0.92 14.67 -24.07
N LYS A 191 0.45 13.41 -23.96
CA LYS A 191 -0.55 12.84 -24.86
C LYS A 191 -1.94 12.89 -24.24
N VAL A 192 -2.95 13.16 -25.06
CA VAL A 192 -4.35 13.07 -24.61
C VAL A 192 -4.72 11.61 -24.42
N CYS A 193 -5.23 11.29 -23.22
CA CYS A 193 -5.77 9.99 -22.86
C CYS A 193 -7.29 10.10 -22.71
N TYR A 194 -8.03 9.16 -23.27
CA TYR A 194 -9.48 9.02 -23.12
C TYR A 194 -9.76 7.89 -22.13
N GLY A 195 -10.84 7.98 -21.36
CA GLY A 195 -11.15 6.98 -20.33
C GLY A 195 -12.27 7.43 -19.40
N GLU A 196 -12.09 7.24 -18.09
CA GLU A 196 -13.13 7.55 -17.10
C GLU A 196 -12.58 8.28 -15.88
N ASP A 197 -13.45 9.08 -15.27
CA ASP A 197 -13.22 9.77 -14.00
C ASP A 197 -14.03 9.11 -12.89
N LEU A 198 -13.34 8.42 -11.99
CA LEU A 198 -13.89 7.73 -10.84
C LEU A 198 -13.83 8.55 -9.55
N SER A 199 -13.38 9.81 -9.60
CA SER A 199 -13.16 10.63 -8.39
C SER A 199 -14.43 10.90 -7.58
N LYS A 200 -15.61 10.68 -8.17
CA LYS A 200 -16.93 10.81 -7.52
C LYS A 200 -17.59 9.47 -7.22
N THR A 201 -16.88 8.36 -7.47
CA THR A 201 -17.38 7.03 -7.13
C THR A 201 -17.46 6.91 -5.60
N ALA A 202 -18.55 6.36 -5.10
CA ALA A 202 -18.69 6.06 -3.68
C ALA A 202 -17.58 5.09 -3.24
N PRO A 203 -17.14 5.15 -1.98
CA PRO A 203 -16.12 4.24 -1.49
C PRO A 203 -16.47 2.78 -1.81
N LEU A 204 -15.50 2.05 -2.37
CA LEU A 204 -15.64 0.64 -2.70
C LEU A 204 -15.45 -0.19 -1.43
N SER A 205 -16.24 -1.27 -1.30
CA SER A 205 -16.08 -2.33 -0.31
C SER A 205 -15.71 -3.67 -0.97
N GLN A 206 -15.29 -3.63 -2.21
CA GLN A 206 -14.77 -4.75 -2.99
C GLN A 206 -13.85 -4.23 -4.08
N LEU A 207 -12.94 -5.08 -4.57
CA LEU A 207 -12.17 -4.76 -5.76
C LEU A 207 -13.09 -4.71 -6.98
N ASN A 208 -12.98 -3.63 -7.73
CA ASN A 208 -13.59 -3.52 -9.03
C ASN A 208 -12.50 -3.73 -10.08
N LEU A 209 -12.21 -4.99 -10.35
CA LEU A 209 -11.31 -5.38 -11.44
C LEU A 209 -12.14 -5.32 -12.72
N MET A 210 -11.88 -4.29 -13.51
CA MET A 210 -12.48 -4.16 -14.85
C MET A 210 -11.86 -5.13 -15.84
#